data_306d49a0d4ff778ea048dc1febd7a0ab
#
_entry.id   306d49a0d4ff778ea048dc1febd7a0ab
#
_cell.length_a   1.000
_cell.length_b   1.000
_cell.length_c   1.000
_cell.angle_alpha   90.00
_cell.angle_beta   90.00
_cell.angle_gamma   90.00
#
_symmetry.space_group_name_H-M   'P 1'
#
loop_
_entity.id
_entity.type
_entity.pdbx_description
1 polymer ?
#
loop_
_entity_poly.entity_id
_entity_poly.type
_entity_poly.pdbx_seq_one_letter_code
_entity_poly.pdbx_strand_id
1 'polypeptide(L)'
;MRAELAVYFIAGTQDIVRGTLPSVLEEALKAGITCFQYREKGAGALQTASERKEMALECQQLCAKYQVPFIINDDVALALEIGADGIHVGQNDEEIRQVIASCAGKMKIGLSVHSVSEAAEAERLGAVDYIGVGPIFPTISKADAEPVSGTAILEEIRQAGIKLPIVGIGGINETNSAEVLTAGADGVSVISAITRSEDCQSVIKQLKNPGSPS
;
A
#
# COMPACT_ATOMS: atom_id res chain seq x y z
N MET A 1 -5.94 -11.63 4.55
CA MET A 1 -4.89 -10.59 4.50
C MET A 1 -3.78 -10.90 3.48
N ARG A 2 -3.00 -12.00 3.57
CA ARG A 2 -1.87 -12.23 2.63
C ARG A 2 -2.28 -12.18 1.14
N ALA A 3 -3.36 -12.83 0.75
CA ALA A 3 -3.84 -12.80 -0.63
C ALA A 3 -4.28 -11.39 -1.09
N GLU A 4 -4.73 -10.55 -0.17
CA GLU A 4 -5.11 -9.16 -0.44
C GLU A 4 -3.90 -8.24 -0.64
N LEU A 5 -2.69 -8.65 -0.24
CA LEU A 5 -1.46 -7.88 -0.41
C LEU A 5 -0.70 -8.21 -1.70
N ALA A 6 -1.12 -9.20 -2.49
CA ALA A 6 -0.35 -9.71 -3.63
C ALA A 6 0.06 -8.61 -4.62
N VAL A 7 -0.88 -7.75 -5.04
CA VAL A 7 -0.62 -6.54 -5.82
C VAL A 7 -1.37 -5.38 -5.19
N TYR A 8 -0.67 -4.59 -4.43
CA TYR A 8 -1.19 -3.48 -3.66
C TYR A 8 -0.92 -2.15 -4.39
N PHE A 9 -1.95 -1.57 -4.97
CA PHE A 9 -1.85 -0.30 -5.67
C PHE A 9 -2.06 0.86 -4.69
N ILE A 10 -1.13 1.83 -4.71
CA ILE A 10 -1.25 3.09 -3.95
C ILE A 10 -1.28 4.25 -4.94
N ALA A 11 -2.24 5.15 -4.79
CA ALA A 11 -2.28 6.39 -5.55
C ALA A 11 -3.15 7.46 -4.89
N GLY A 12 -2.83 8.72 -5.19
CA GLY A 12 -3.67 9.89 -5.07
C GLY A 12 -3.78 10.62 -6.40
N THR A 13 -4.51 11.72 -6.45
CA THR A 13 -4.67 12.50 -7.68
C THR A 13 -3.34 13.04 -8.21
N GLN A 14 -2.40 13.36 -7.30
CA GLN A 14 -1.05 13.85 -7.64
C GLN A 14 -0.17 12.82 -8.37
N ASP A 15 -0.49 11.55 -8.29
CA ASP A 15 0.29 10.48 -8.93
C ASP A 15 -0.13 10.22 -10.39
N ILE A 16 -1.26 10.79 -10.81
CA ILE A 16 -1.88 10.49 -12.10
C ILE A 16 -1.29 11.36 -13.20
N VAL A 17 -0.72 10.71 -14.20
CA VAL A 17 -0.11 11.40 -15.36
C VAL A 17 -1.03 11.43 -16.60
N ARG A 18 -2.10 10.61 -16.61
CA ARG A 18 -3.10 10.56 -17.70
C ARG A 18 -4.47 10.16 -17.16
N GLY A 19 -5.52 10.75 -17.69
CA GLY A 19 -6.87 10.51 -17.23
C GLY A 19 -7.14 11.08 -15.84
N THR A 20 -7.95 10.36 -15.07
CA THR A 20 -8.31 10.69 -13.68
C THR A 20 -7.99 9.52 -12.75
N LEU A 21 -7.84 9.77 -11.44
CA LEU A 21 -7.61 8.69 -10.47
C LEU A 21 -8.68 7.59 -10.56
N PRO A 22 -9.99 7.88 -10.62
CA PRO A 22 -11.02 6.85 -10.78
C PRO A 22 -10.86 6.03 -12.07
N SER A 23 -10.49 6.65 -13.20
CA SER A 23 -10.30 5.91 -14.45
C SER A 23 -9.11 4.96 -14.40
N VAL A 24 -7.97 5.41 -13.87
CA VAL A 24 -6.77 4.56 -13.69
C VAL A 24 -7.04 3.45 -12.67
N LEU A 25 -7.73 3.77 -11.58
CA LEU A 25 -8.13 2.78 -10.59
C LEU A 25 -9.04 1.71 -11.20
N GLU A 26 -10.05 2.09 -11.99
CA GLU A 26 -10.94 1.09 -12.61
C GLU A 26 -10.20 0.19 -13.61
N GLU A 27 -9.24 0.72 -14.37
CA GLU A 27 -8.36 -0.09 -15.21
C GLU A 27 -7.54 -1.09 -14.38
N ALA A 28 -6.94 -0.62 -13.28
CA ALA A 28 -6.15 -1.47 -12.39
C ALA A 28 -7.01 -2.55 -11.70
N LEU A 29 -8.23 -2.22 -11.29
CA LEU A 29 -9.20 -3.17 -10.72
C LEU A 29 -9.59 -4.26 -11.73
N LYS A 30 -9.88 -3.89 -12.98
CA LYS A 30 -10.14 -4.85 -14.08
C LYS A 30 -8.93 -5.75 -14.35
N ALA A 31 -7.72 -5.23 -14.22
CA ALA A 31 -6.48 -5.98 -14.38
C ALA A 31 -6.18 -6.90 -13.17
N GLY A 32 -6.86 -6.68 -12.05
CA GLY A 32 -6.86 -7.55 -10.89
C GLY A 32 -5.85 -7.17 -9.81
N ILE A 33 -5.67 -5.89 -9.51
CA ILE A 33 -5.05 -5.51 -8.23
C ILE A 33 -5.83 -6.12 -7.08
N THR A 34 -5.17 -6.35 -5.96
CA THR A 34 -5.76 -7.09 -4.83
C THR A 34 -6.00 -6.21 -3.60
N CYS A 35 -5.48 -4.99 -3.60
CA CYS A 35 -5.70 -3.96 -2.59
C CYS A 35 -5.48 -2.58 -3.21
N PHE A 36 -6.23 -1.58 -2.77
CA PHE A 36 -6.00 -0.20 -3.15
C PHE A 36 -5.89 0.70 -1.92
N GLN A 37 -4.86 1.56 -1.90
CA GLN A 37 -4.69 2.60 -0.89
C GLN A 37 -4.82 3.99 -1.51
N TYR A 38 -5.78 4.75 -1.03
CA TYR A 38 -5.93 6.16 -1.36
C TYR A 38 -4.96 7.00 -0.53
N ARG A 39 -3.97 7.61 -1.19
CA ARG A 39 -2.93 8.42 -0.57
C ARG A 39 -2.87 9.81 -1.23
N GLU A 40 -3.60 10.75 -0.68
CA GLU A 40 -3.66 12.13 -1.14
C GLU A 40 -2.69 12.99 -0.32
N LYS A 41 -1.42 13.09 -0.78
CA LYS A 41 -0.33 13.72 -0.01
C LYS A 41 0.76 14.27 -0.94
N GLY A 42 1.23 15.48 -0.64
CA GLY A 42 2.34 16.12 -1.36
C GLY A 42 1.89 17.16 -2.38
N ALA A 43 2.82 17.57 -3.24
CA ALA A 43 2.54 18.59 -4.26
C ALA A 43 1.53 18.07 -5.29
N GLY A 44 0.51 18.86 -5.60
CA GLY A 44 -0.56 18.49 -6.53
C GLY A 44 -1.71 17.68 -5.92
N ALA A 45 -1.64 17.30 -4.65
CA ALA A 45 -2.74 16.67 -3.95
C ALA A 45 -3.93 17.62 -3.75
N LEU A 46 -5.14 17.07 -3.60
CA LEU A 46 -6.36 17.81 -3.29
C LEU A 46 -6.21 18.54 -1.96
N GLN A 47 -6.62 19.80 -1.92
CA GLN A 47 -6.33 20.69 -0.79
C GLN A 47 -7.42 20.68 0.28
N THR A 48 -8.69 20.53 -0.11
CA THR A 48 -9.82 20.61 0.84
C THR A 48 -10.24 19.22 1.34
N ALA A 49 -10.74 19.17 2.57
CA ALA A 49 -11.27 17.94 3.14
C ALA A 49 -12.49 17.40 2.33
N SER A 50 -13.31 18.31 1.77
CA SER A 50 -14.46 17.92 0.94
C SER A 50 -14.02 17.20 -0.33
N GLU A 51 -13.07 17.79 -1.07
CA GLU A 51 -12.55 17.18 -2.30
C GLU A 51 -11.90 15.81 -2.03
N ARG A 52 -11.10 15.70 -0.96
CA ARG A 52 -10.49 14.42 -0.56
C ARG A 52 -11.54 13.37 -0.22
N LYS A 53 -12.58 13.76 0.51
CA LYS A 53 -13.68 12.85 0.88
C LYS A 53 -14.49 12.41 -0.35
N GLU A 54 -14.84 13.32 -1.24
CA GLU A 54 -15.58 13.00 -2.48
C GLU A 54 -14.78 12.01 -3.33
N MET A 55 -13.49 12.27 -3.54
CA MET A 55 -12.60 11.37 -4.28
C MET A 55 -12.44 10.01 -3.59
N ALA A 56 -12.29 9.99 -2.25
CA ALA A 56 -12.20 8.76 -1.48
C ALA A 56 -13.46 7.90 -1.63
N LEU A 57 -14.65 8.50 -1.56
CA LEU A 57 -15.93 7.81 -1.74
C LEU A 57 -16.08 7.23 -3.16
N GLU A 58 -15.65 7.96 -4.20
CA GLU A 58 -15.67 7.46 -5.57
C GLU A 58 -14.75 6.25 -5.73
N CYS A 59 -13.51 6.33 -5.22
CA CYS A 59 -12.57 5.21 -5.21
C CYS A 59 -13.10 4.01 -4.42
N GLN A 60 -13.70 4.25 -3.24
CA GLN A 60 -14.29 3.19 -2.41
C GLN A 60 -15.42 2.44 -3.14
N GLN A 61 -16.29 3.16 -3.83
CA GLN A 61 -17.36 2.56 -4.62
C GLN A 61 -16.83 1.68 -5.75
N LEU A 62 -15.76 2.11 -6.44
CA LEU A 62 -15.09 1.30 -7.45
C LEU A 62 -14.48 0.04 -6.82
N CYS A 63 -13.76 0.17 -5.72
CA CYS A 63 -13.17 -0.97 -5.01
C CYS A 63 -14.25 -1.98 -4.57
N ALA A 64 -15.35 -1.51 -4.01
CA ALA A 64 -16.48 -2.35 -3.60
C ALA A 64 -17.10 -3.12 -4.78
N LYS A 65 -17.25 -2.49 -5.95
CA LYS A 65 -17.75 -3.13 -7.19
C LYS A 65 -16.89 -4.33 -7.60
N TYR A 66 -15.57 -4.25 -7.38
CA TYR A 66 -14.61 -5.30 -7.73
C TYR A 66 -14.21 -6.19 -6.54
N GLN A 67 -14.79 -5.97 -5.36
CA GLN A 67 -14.49 -6.71 -4.12
C GLN A 67 -13.01 -6.61 -3.70
N VAL A 68 -12.39 -5.45 -3.92
CA VAL A 68 -11.01 -5.15 -3.56
C VAL A 68 -11.01 -4.26 -2.31
N PRO A 69 -10.25 -4.58 -1.25
CA PRO A 69 -10.15 -3.74 -0.06
C PRO A 69 -9.68 -2.32 -0.35
N PHE A 70 -10.37 -1.35 0.25
CA PHE A 70 -10.08 0.07 0.16
C PHE A 70 -9.45 0.58 1.45
N ILE A 71 -8.23 1.08 1.38
CA ILE A 71 -7.41 1.54 2.51
C ILE A 71 -7.21 3.05 2.40
N ILE A 72 -7.34 3.78 3.50
CA ILE A 72 -6.98 5.19 3.61
C ILE A 72 -5.55 5.33 4.16
N ASN A 73 -4.77 6.26 3.62
CA ASN A 73 -3.46 6.60 4.16
C ASN A 73 -3.56 7.75 5.16
N ASP A 74 -3.03 7.59 6.37
CA ASP A 74 -2.87 8.57 7.48
C ASP A 74 -4.17 9.16 8.04
N ASP A 75 -5.19 9.46 7.25
CA ASP A 75 -6.40 10.17 7.68
C ASP A 75 -7.40 9.24 8.39
N VAL A 76 -7.17 9.03 9.68
CA VAL A 76 -8.01 8.17 10.54
C VAL A 76 -9.45 8.69 10.62
N ALA A 77 -9.64 10.02 10.65
CA ALA A 77 -10.97 10.61 10.73
C ALA A 77 -11.78 10.31 9.46
N LEU A 78 -11.17 10.48 8.30
CA LEU A 78 -11.78 10.15 7.01
C LEU A 78 -12.08 8.65 6.92
N ALA A 79 -11.13 7.79 7.31
CA ALA A 79 -11.29 6.33 7.26
C ALA A 79 -12.51 5.87 8.08
N LEU A 80 -12.67 6.40 9.29
CA LEU A 80 -13.80 6.11 10.17
C LEU A 80 -15.11 6.68 9.63
N GLU A 81 -15.08 7.90 9.11
CA GLU A 81 -16.26 8.61 8.60
C GLU A 81 -16.89 7.88 7.41
N ILE A 82 -16.08 7.40 6.46
CA ILE A 82 -16.57 6.71 5.26
C ILE A 82 -16.68 5.19 5.43
N GLY A 83 -16.25 4.64 6.58
CA GLY A 83 -16.23 3.20 6.81
C GLY A 83 -15.30 2.47 5.85
N ALA A 84 -14.04 2.92 5.73
CA ALA A 84 -13.03 2.26 4.90
C ALA A 84 -12.72 0.84 5.41
N ASP A 85 -12.25 -0.05 4.54
CA ASP A 85 -11.85 -1.42 4.93
C ASP A 85 -10.57 -1.44 5.78
N GLY A 86 -9.77 -0.36 5.72
CA GLY A 86 -8.56 -0.23 6.52
C GLY A 86 -7.94 1.16 6.51
N ILE A 87 -6.95 1.31 7.37
CA ILE A 87 -6.08 2.47 7.52
C ILE A 87 -4.62 2.03 7.43
N HIS A 88 -3.77 2.79 6.75
CA HIS A 88 -2.32 2.60 6.76
C HIS A 88 -1.64 3.84 7.29
N VAL A 89 -0.77 3.70 8.29
CA VAL A 89 -0.10 4.81 8.96
C VAL A 89 1.42 4.62 9.01
N GLY A 90 2.14 5.73 9.24
CA GLY A 90 3.58 5.74 9.48
C GLY A 90 3.98 5.34 10.90
N GLN A 91 5.30 5.38 11.17
CA GLN A 91 5.89 5.09 12.48
C GLN A 91 5.84 6.33 13.38
N ASN A 92 4.87 6.37 14.27
CA ASN A 92 4.83 7.27 15.40
C ASN A 92 4.12 6.52 16.53
N ASP A 93 4.86 6.16 17.60
CA ASP A 93 4.37 5.31 18.68
C ASP A 93 3.10 5.83 19.38
N GLU A 94 2.97 7.14 19.51
CA GLU A 94 1.78 7.74 20.10
C GLU A 94 0.60 7.65 19.15
N GLU A 95 0.81 7.93 17.87
CA GLU A 95 -0.21 7.86 16.84
C GLU A 95 -0.70 6.42 16.62
N ILE A 96 0.20 5.42 16.57
CA ILE A 96 -0.22 4.02 16.35
C ILE A 96 -1.10 3.50 17.49
N ARG A 97 -0.85 3.88 18.74
CA ARG A 97 -1.71 3.49 19.87
C ARG A 97 -3.09 4.12 19.79
N GLN A 98 -3.18 5.38 19.34
CA GLN A 98 -4.46 6.06 19.12
C GLN A 98 -5.22 5.44 17.95
N VAL A 99 -4.52 5.09 16.86
CA VAL A 99 -5.11 4.37 15.71
C VAL A 99 -5.68 3.02 16.15
N ILE A 100 -4.91 2.24 16.90
CA ILE A 100 -5.38 0.96 17.44
C ILE A 100 -6.62 1.13 18.31
N ALA A 101 -6.59 2.11 19.23
CA ALA A 101 -7.73 2.36 20.12
C ALA A 101 -9.02 2.74 19.35
N SER A 102 -8.88 3.43 18.23
CA SER A 102 -10.01 3.92 17.43
C SER A 102 -10.50 2.90 16.39
N CYS A 103 -9.60 2.12 15.81
CA CYS A 103 -9.81 1.35 14.60
C CYS A 103 -9.81 -0.17 14.82
N ALA A 104 -9.14 -0.70 15.88
CA ALA A 104 -9.04 -2.14 16.09
C ALA A 104 -10.42 -2.81 16.18
N GLY A 105 -10.58 -3.91 15.46
CA GLY A 105 -11.85 -4.63 15.35
C GLY A 105 -12.91 -3.99 14.46
N LYS A 106 -12.63 -2.79 13.89
CA LYS A 106 -13.54 -2.10 12.96
C LYS A 106 -13.01 -2.14 11.52
N MET A 107 -11.69 -2.01 11.36
CA MET A 107 -11.02 -1.99 10.07
C MET A 107 -9.61 -2.57 10.19
N LYS A 108 -8.99 -2.91 9.06
CA LYS A 108 -7.60 -3.38 8.99
C LYS A 108 -6.63 -2.24 9.30
N ILE A 109 -5.54 -2.56 10.01
CA ILE A 109 -4.48 -1.60 10.36
C ILE A 109 -3.19 -2.05 9.70
N GLY A 110 -2.67 -1.23 8.79
CA GLY A 110 -1.35 -1.36 8.19
C GLY A 110 -0.37 -0.38 8.81
N LEU A 111 0.88 -0.78 8.95
CA LEU A 111 1.94 0.05 9.53
C LEU A 111 3.20 0.04 8.65
N SER A 112 3.73 1.23 8.35
CA SER A 112 5.04 1.35 7.69
C SER A 112 6.16 0.92 8.64
N VAL A 113 7.17 0.20 8.13
CA VAL A 113 8.27 -0.36 8.92
C VAL A 113 9.58 -0.23 8.13
N HIS A 114 10.65 0.17 8.81
CA HIS A 114 11.96 0.44 8.22
C HIS A 114 13.09 -0.37 8.87
N SER A 115 12.80 -1.13 9.93
CA SER A 115 13.77 -1.94 10.67
C SER A 115 13.14 -3.22 11.24
N VAL A 116 13.98 -4.19 11.58
CA VAL A 116 13.58 -5.42 12.28
C VAL A 116 12.95 -5.11 13.65
N SER A 117 13.48 -4.10 14.35
CA SER A 117 12.95 -3.69 15.67
C SER A 117 11.53 -3.11 15.56
N GLU A 118 11.26 -2.28 14.54
CA GLU A 118 9.91 -1.77 14.29
C GLU A 118 8.94 -2.89 13.89
N ALA A 119 9.38 -3.84 13.08
CA ALA A 119 8.58 -5.00 12.70
C ALA A 119 8.22 -5.87 13.91
N ALA A 120 9.18 -6.09 14.84
CA ALA A 120 8.95 -6.81 16.08
C ALA A 120 7.97 -6.06 17.01
N GLU A 121 8.09 -4.75 17.10
CA GLU A 121 7.14 -3.92 17.87
C GLU A 121 5.75 -3.96 17.26
N ALA A 122 5.62 -3.85 15.92
CA ALA A 122 4.33 -3.99 15.23
C ALA A 122 3.65 -5.33 15.54
N GLU A 123 4.41 -6.43 15.53
CA GLU A 123 3.86 -7.75 15.90
C GLU A 123 3.45 -7.82 17.38
N ARG A 124 4.24 -7.21 18.27
CA ARG A 124 3.96 -7.17 19.72
C ARG A 124 2.70 -6.37 20.05
N LEU A 125 2.32 -5.38 19.25
CA LEU A 125 1.07 -4.62 19.42
C LEU A 125 -0.18 -5.49 19.24
N GLY A 126 -0.10 -6.59 18.48
CA GLY A 126 -1.17 -7.58 18.35
C GLY A 126 -2.45 -7.13 17.65
N ALA A 127 -2.45 -5.90 17.13
CA ALA A 127 -3.59 -5.28 16.46
C ALA A 127 -3.25 -4.75 15.05
N VAL A 128 -2.00 -4.94 14.62
CA VAL A 128 -1.55 -4.62 13.25
C VAL A 128 -1.81 -5.83 12.37
N ASP A 129 -2.49 -5.63 11.24
CA ASP A 129 -2.87 -6.69 10.30
C ASP A 129 -1.79 -6.98 9.26
N TYR A 130 -0.99 -5.97 8.90
CA TYR A 130 0.13 -6.10 7.97
C TYR A 130 1.13 -4.94 8.12
N ILE A 131 2.34 -5.17 7.65
CA ILE A 131 3.39 -4.15 7.60
C ILE A 131 3.81 -3.85 6.16
N GLY A 132 4.05 -2.57 5.87
CA GLY A 132 4.65 -2.08 4.64
C GLY A 132 6.13 -1.83 4.85
N VAL A 133 7.00 -2.60 4.20
CA VAL A 133 8.46 -2.55 4.39
C VAL A 133 9.14 -1.88 3.20
N GLY A 134 9.92 -0.85 3.47
CA GLY A 134 10.68 -0.15 2.42
C GLY A 134 11.15 1.24 2.83
N PRO A 135 11.77 1.98 1.86
CA PRO A 135 11.83 1.65 0.42
C PRO A 135 12.85 0.55 0.09
N ILE A 136 12.41 -0.43 -0.71
CA ILE A 136 13.29 -1.55 -1.11
C ILE A 136 14.29 -1.10 -2.18
N PHE A 137 13.83 -0.34 -3.18
CA PHE A 137 14.65 0.23 -4.25
C PHE A 137 14.51 1.76 -4.29
N PRO A 138 15.44 2.48 -4.98
CA PRO A 138 15.32 3.92 -5.15
C PRO A 138 13.98 4.32 -5.75
N THR A 139 13.35 5.36 -5.19
CA THR A 139 12.04 5.83 -5.63
C THR A 139 11.94 7.35 -5.52
N ILE A 140 11.16 7.94 -6.44
CA ILE A 140 10.81 9.36 -6.43
C ILE A 140 9.30 9.57 -6.13
N SER A 141 8.55 8.47 -5.96
CA SER A 141 7.09 8.54 -5.79
C SER A 141 6.65 9.06 -4.42
N LYS A 142 7.55 9.07 -3.43
CA LYS A 142 7.32 9.68 -2.11
C LYS A 142 8.45 10.65 -1.82
N ALA A 143 8.13 11.92 -1.61
CA ALA A 143 9.13 12.95 -1.26
C ALA A 143 9.71 12.74 0.15
N ASP A 144 9.00 12.03 1.01
CA ASP A 144 9.31 11.68 2.39
C ASP A 144 9.84 10.24 2.54
N ALA A 145 10.44 9.68 1.46
CA ALA A 145 10.97 8.31 1.52
C ALA A 145 12.24 8.24 2.38
N GLU A 146 12.28 7.24 3.26
CA GLU A 146 13.46 6.87 4.04
C GLU A 146 14.60 6.32 3.14
N PRO A 147 15.83 6.19 3.65
CA PRO A 147 16.93 5.56 2.91
C PRO A 147 16.58 4.16 2.39
N VAL A 148 17.09 3.82 1.21
CA VAL A 148 16.86 2.50 0.58
C VAL A 148 17.42 1.37 1.45
N SER A 149 16.59 0.39 1.77
CA SER A 149 16.94 -0.74 2.64
C SER A 149 17.40 -1.98 1.87
N GLY A 150 17.07 -2.10 0.58
CA GLY A 150 17.27 -3.31 -0.20
C GLY A 150 16.32 -4.45 0.21
N THR A 151 16.47 -5.61 -0.42
CA THR A 151 15.67 -6.81 -0.09
C THR A 151 16.12 -7.51 1.19
N ALA A 152 17.37 -7.28 1.65
CA ALA A 152 17.93 -7.91 2.85
C ALA A 152 17.08 -7.68 4.10
N ILE A 153 16.46 -6.51 4.25
CA ILE A 153 15.57 -6.21 5.37
C ILE A 153 14.39 -7.18 5.48
N LEU A 154 13.85 -7.65 4.35
CA LEU A 154 12.74 -8.62 4.33
C LEU A 154 13.20 -9.98 4.89
N GLU A 155 14.37 -10.44 4.47
CA GLU A 155 14.98 -11.67 4.96
C GLU A 155 15.27 -11.58 6.45
N GLU A 156 15.86 -10.48 6.91
CA GLU A 156 16.16 -10.23 8.32
C GLU A 156 14.89 -10.23 9.19
N ILE A 157 13.81 -9.59 8.74
CA ILE A 157 12.52 -9.61 9.44
C ILE A 157 11.99 -11.05 9.54
N ARG A 158 12.07 -11.84 8.47
CA ARG A 158 11.63 -13.26 8.48
C ARG A 158 12.53 -14.13 9.36
N GLN A 159 13.85 -13.93 9.33
CA GLN A 159 14.81 -14.63 10.20
C GLN A 159 14.61 -14.31 11.68
N ALA A 160 14.16 -13.09 12.00
CA ALA A 160 13.75 -12.71 13.37
C ALA A 160 12.45 -13.40 13.84
N GLY A 161 11.80 -14.21 13.00
CA GLY A 161 10.61 -14.99 13.33
C GLY A 161 9.29 -14.23 13.21
N ILE A 162 9.29 -13.02 12.70
CA ILE A 162 8.11 -12.16 12.54
C ILE A 162 7.18 -12.75 11.48
N LYS A 163 5.91 -12.93 11.82
CA LYS A 163 4.89 -13.63 11.02
C LYS A 163 3.86 -12.69 10.40
N LEU A 164 3.86 -11.41 10.78
CA LEU A 164 2.98 -10.43 10.17
C LEU A 164 3.05 -10.49 8.64
N PRO A 165 1.92 -10.34 7.93
CA PRO A 165 1.93 -10.16 6.49
C PRO A 165 2.78 -8.96 6.09
N ILE A 166 3.66 -9.12 5.09
CA ILE A 166 4.57 -8.06 4.60
C ILE A 166 4.20 -7.70 3.16
N VAL A 167 4.03 -6.41 2.91
CA VAL A 167 4.04 -5.86 1.56
C VAL A 167 5.32 -5.04 1.36
N GLY A 168 6.12 -5.40 0.35
CA GLY A 168 7.31 -4.61 -0.03
C GLY A 168 6.90 -3.35 -0.78
N ILE A 169 7.56 -2.21 -0.52
CA ILE A 169 7.29 -0.94 -1.19
C ILE A 169 8.58 -0.20 -1.56
N GLY A 170 8.50 0.69 -2.55
CA GLY A 170 9.58 1.59 -2.99
C GLY A 170 10.32 1.05 -4.20
N GLY A 171 10.15 1.73 -5.35
CA GLY A 171 10.84 1.44 -6.60
C GLY A 171 10.54 0.07 -7.24
N ILE A 172 9.47 -0.59 -6.80
CA ILE A 172 9.08 -1.92 -7.27
C ILE A 172 8.31 -1.79 -8.60
N ASN A 173 8.62 -2.71 -9.52
CA ASN A 173 8.00 -2.85 -10.82
C ASN A 173 8.02 -4.33 -11.27
N GLU A 174 7.57 -4.61 -12.48
CA GLU A 174 7.49 -5.96 -13.05
C GLU A 174 8.84 -6.68 -13.20
N THR A 175 9.95 -5.94 -13.25
CA THR A 175 11.29 -6.53 -13.46
C THR A 175 11.97 -6.95 -12.16
N ASN A 176 11.59 -6.37 -11.01
CA ASN A 176 12.24 -6.61 -9.72
C ASN A 176 11.29 -7.17 -8.63
N SER A 177 9.99 -7.30 -8.91
CA SER A 177 9.00 -7.82 -7.95
C SER A 177 9.29 -9.26 -7.49
N ALA A 178 9.85 -10.10 -8.38
CA ALA A 178 10.24 -11.48 -8.05
C ALA A 178 11.25 -11.55 -6.91
N GLU A 179 12.25 -10.65 -6.91
CA GLU A 179 13.28 -10.54 -5.87
C GLU A 179 12.66 -10.22 -4.50
N VAL A 180 11.70 -9.28 -4.47
CA VAL A 180 10.99 -8.85 -3.25
C VAL A 180 10.21 -10.01 -2.64
N LEU A 181 9.48 -10.78 -3.47
CA LEU A 181 8.71 -11.94 -2.99
C LEU A 181 9.64 -13.07 -2.52
N THR A 182 10.75 -13.32 -3.24
CA THR A 182 11.73 -14.33 -2.85
C THR A 182 12.38 -14.01 -1.50
N ALA A 183 12.59 -12.72 -1.21
CA ALA A 183 13.15 -12.26 0.06
C ALA A 183 12.16 -12.35 1.25
N GLY A 184 10.89 -12.75 1.01
CA GLY A 184 9.94 -13.05 2.08
C GLY A 184 8.77 -12.07 2.21
N ALA A 185 8.56 -11.15 1.27
CA ALA A 185 7.32 -10.38 1.20
C ALA A 185 6.15 -11.28 0.74
N ASP A 186 4.94 -11.00 1.24
CA ASP A 186 3.69 -11.67 0.83
C ASP A 186 3.06 -11.00 -0.40
N GLY A 187 3.56 -9.81 -0.75
CA GLY A 187 3.09 -9.05 -1.90
C GLY A 187 3.94 -7.80 -2.14
N VAL A 188 3.57 -7.05 -3.17
CA VAL A 188 4.27 -5.84 -3.59
C VAL A 188 3.32 -4.65 -3.66
N SER A 189 3.80 -3.49 -3.21
CA SER A 189 3.09 -2.23 -3.29
C SER A 189 3.73 -1.31 -4.33
N VAL A 190 2.93 -0.79 -5.24
CA VAL A 190 3.38 0.00 -6.37
C VAL A 190 2.56 1.28 -6.54
N ILE A 191 3.22 2.34 -7.02
CA ILE A 191 2.61 3.60 -7.45
C ILE A 191 2.90 3.79 -8.94
N SER A 192 4.11 4.22 -9.28
CA SER A 192 4.51 4.63 -10.62
C SER A 192 4.51 3.49 -11.66
N ALA A 193 4.70 2.26 -11.23
CA ALA A 193 4.62 1.09 -12.12
C ALA A 193 3.22 0.98 -12.79
N ILE A 194 2.16 1.43 -12.11
CA ILE A 194 0.80 1.47 -12.65
C ILE A 194 0.48 2.85 -13.23
N THR A 195 0.71 3.94 -12.47
CA THR A 195 0.25 5.28 -12.87
C THR A 195 0.96 5.82 -14.12
N ARG A 196 2.17 5.33 -14.42
CA ARG A 196 2.97 5.73 -15.59
C ARG A 196 2.99 4.69 -16.72
N SER A 197 2.37 3.54 -16.51
CA SER A 197 2.31 2.50 -17.53
C SER A 197 1.31 2.85 -18.62
N GLU A 198 1.66 2.53 -19.87
CA GLU A 198 0.72 2.57 -21.02
C GLU A 198 -0.13 1.29 -21.09
N ASP A 199 0.34 0.20 -20.47
CA ASP A 199 -0.35 -1.09 -20.38
C ASP A 199 -0.31 -1.61 -18.93
N CYS A 200 -1.20 -1.07 -18.10
CA CYS A 200 -1.30 -1.48 -16.70
C CYS A 200 -1.76 -2.93 -16.52
N GLN A 201 -2.47 -3.51 -17.52
CA GLN A 201 -2.89 -4.91 -17.47
C GLN A 201 -1.69 -5.85 -17.53
N SER A 202 -0.75 -5.59 -18.46
CA SER A 202 0.48 -6.38 -18.56
C SER A 202 1.31 -6.27 -17.29
N VAL A 203 1.52 -5.05 -16.78
CA VAL A 203 2.28 -4.81 -15.55
C VAL A 203 1.66 -5.57 -14.36
N ILE A 204 0.36 -5.43 -14.14
CA ILE A 204 -0.33 -6.08 -13.00
C ILE A 204 -0.27 -7.62 -13.12
N LYS A 205 -0.43 -8.15 -14.33
CA LYS A 205 -0.29 -9.60 -14.57
C LYS A 205 1.11 -10.10 -14.21
N GLN A 206 2.16 -9.36 -14.57
CA GLN A 206 3.54 -9.70 -14.24
C GLN A 206 3.82 -9.58 -12.73
N LEU A 207 3.31 -8.53 -12.08
CA LEU A 207 3.41 -8.38 -10.62
C LEU A 207 2.73 -9.52 -9.85
N LYS A 208 1.62 -10.08 -10.38
CA LYS A 208 0.93 -11.23 -9.78
C LYS A 208 1.67 -12.54 -9.96
N ASN A 209 2.35 -12.70 -11.09
CA ASN A 209 3.03 -13.94 -11.47
C ASN A 209 4.46 -13.64 -11.94
N PRO A 210 5.33 -13.14 -11.06
CA PRO A 210 6.68 -12.76 -11.44
C PRO A 210 7.45 -14.00 -11.91
N GLY A 211 8.14 -13.85 -13.05
CA GLY A 211 8.89 -14.95 -13.68
C GLY A 211 8.11 -15.79 -14.69
N SER A 212 6.82 -15.51 -14.92
CA SER A 212 6.10 -16.10 -16.05
C SER A 212 6.49 -15.37 -17.35
N PRO A 213 6.80 -16.08 -18.45
CA PRO A 213 7.03 -15.43 -19.74
C PRO A 213 5.77 -14.67 -20.17
N SER A 214 5.98 -13.46 -20.70
CA SER A 214 4.95 -12.57 -21.27
C SER A 214 4.26 -13.19 -22.49
#